data_d45be7f7f815e2c8fbbd4d128101aa53
#
_entry.id   d45be7f7f815e2c8fbbd4d128101aa53
#
_cell.length_a   1.000
_cell.length_b   1.000
_cell.length_c   1.000
_cell.angle_alpha   90.00
_cell.angle_beta   90.00
_cell.angle_gamma   90.00
#
_symmetry.space_group_name_H-M   'P 1'
#
loop_
_entity.id
_entity.type
_entity.pdbx_description
1 polymer ?
#
loop_
_entity_poly.entity_id
_entity_poly.type
_entity_poly.pdbx_seq_one_letter_code
_entity_poly.pdbx_strand_id
1 'polypeptide(L)'
;AGLKAKMEKSTSALLTEINKAFKENRALNLVSLGLTDTAERGLSALWENTHFYCDDSEVVQSCIRNGNGYQVRQIPLMIKPVGETLDDEYQEAVINYDASGNITRFNFTLSTTVYQNVMKKGKTVTEIARRQEILSYVEQFRTAYNEQDILFLDNIFSEDALIITGSVTEVKKTDGTGITYNKVTYKKQGKQEYINNLKKSFRANKWINVRFDDVKVVKHPNPKMEGFYGVTVHQLYANS
;
A
#
# COMPACT_ATOMS: atom_id res chain seq x y z
N ALA A 1 -17.98 -23.57 7.26
CA ALA A 1 -17.47 -24.23 6.05
C ALA A 1 -17.70 -23.40 4.79
N GLY A 2 -18.88 -22.76 4.63
CA GLY A 2 -19.22 -22.02 3.39
C GLY A 2 -18.37 -20.79 3.12
N LEU A 3 -18.09 -19.95 4.14
CA LEU A 3 -17.38 -18.70 3.98
C LEU A 3 -15.90 -18.92 3.59
N LYS A 4 -15.22 -19.85 4.28
CA LYS A 4 -13.83 -20.21 3.94
C LYS A 4 -13.72 -20.67 2.49
N ALA A 5 -14.58 -21.62 2.07
CA ALA A 5 -14.58 -22.13 0.71
C ALA A 5 -14.89 -21.03 -0.34
N LYS A 6 -15.77 -20.06 0.01
CA LYS A 6 -16.05 -18.91 -0.85
C LYS A 6 -14.79 -18.04 -1.05
N MET A 7 -14.09 -17.70 0.04
CA MET A 7 -12.85 -16.90 -0.02
C MET A 7 -11.72 -17.62 -0.76
N GLU A 8 -11.54 -18.91 -0.51
CA GLU A 8 -10.55 -19.73 -1.24
C GLU A 8 -10.83 -19.73 -2.75
N LYS A 9 -12.09 -19.95 -3.12
CA LYS A 9 -12.50 -19.94 -4.53
C LYS A 9 -12.27 -18.59 -5.20
N SER A 10 -12.66 -17.49 -4.55
CA SER A 10 -12.48 -16.14 -5.11
C SER A 10 -11.01 -15.73 -5.15
N THR A 11 -10.19 -16.09 -4.14
CA THR A 11 -8.73 -15.90 -4.18
C THR A 11 -8.12 -16.61 -5.37
N SER A 12 -8.38 -17.92 -5.52
CA SER A 12 -7.82 -18.72 -6.62
C SER A 12 -8.24 -18.18 -7.97
N ALA A 13 -9.53 -17.82 -8.15
CA ALA A 13 -10.03 -17.26 -9.39
C ALA A 13 -9.36 -15.93 -9.72
N LEU A 14 -9.16 -15.04 -8.74
CA LEU A 14 -8.49 -13.77 -8.92
C LEU A 14 -7.01 -13.96 -9.32
N LEU A 15 -6.26 -14.79 -8.60
CA LEU A 15 -4.85 -15.06 -8.94
C LEU A 15 -4.68 -15.73 -10.30
N THR A 16 -5.60 -16.62 -10.66
CA THR A 16 -5.63 -17.23 -12.00
C THR A 16 -5.85 -16.19 -13.09
N GLU A 17 -6.79 -15.25 -12.88
CA GLU A 17 -7.03 -14.17 -13.83
C GLU A 17 -5.82 -13.23 -13.94
N ILE A 18 -5.18 -12.87 -12.82
CA ILE A 18 -3.96 -12.06 -12.80
C ILE A 18 -2.87 -12.74 -13.64
N ASN A 19 -2.60 -14.02 -13.41
CA ASN A 19 -1.56 -14.75 -14.14
C ASN A 19 -1.89 -14.88 -15.64
N LYS A 20 -3.17 -15.10 -15.98
CA LYS A 20 -3.61 -15.14 -17.37
C LYS A 20 -3.46 -13.80 -18.06
N ALA A 21 -3.92 -12.71 -17.44
CA ALA A 21 -3.80 -11.36 -17.96
C ALA A 21 -2.35 -10.94 -18.16
N PHE A 22 -1.45 -11.30 -17.20
CA PHE A 22 -0.01 -11.08 -17.31
C PHE A 22 0.58 -11.79 -18.53
N LYS A 23 0.30 -13.09 -18.68
CA LYS A 23 0.79 -13.89 -19.80
C LYS A 23 0.28 -13.40 -21.16
N GLU A 24 -0.97 -12.96 -21.23
CA GLU A 24 -1.62 -12.47 -22.43
C GLU A 24 -1.39 -10.97 -22.68
N ASN A 25 -0.72 -10.28 -21.75
CA ASN A 25 -0.44 -8.84 -21.78
C ASN A 25 -1.70 -8.00 -22.05
N ARG A 26 -2.75 -8.23 -21.27
CA ARG A 26 -4.06 -7.57 -21.40
C ARG A 26 -4.56 -7.03 -20.08
N ALA A 27 -5.62 -6.23 -20.12
CA ALA A 27 -6.36 -5.79 -18.96
C ALA A 27 -6.97 -6.98 -18.18
N LEU A 28 -7.17 -6.80 -16.87
CA LEU A 28 -7.83 -7.77 -16.01
C LEU A 28 -9.33 -7.88 -16.36
N ASN A 29 -9.85 -9.10 -16.38
CA ASN A 29 -11.28 -9.36 -16.41
C ASN A 29 -11.77 -9.74 -15.01
N LEU A 30 -12.25 -8.76 -14.26
CA LEU A 30 -12.64 -8.90 -12.86
C LEU A 30 -14.13 -9.27 -12.68
N VAL A 31 -14.87 -9.39 -13.76
CA VAL A 31 -16.31 -9.71 -13.73
C VAL A 31 -16.52 -11.06 -13.03
N SER A 32 -17.47 -11.09 -12.09
CA SER A 32 -17.88 -12.30 -11.36
C SER A 32 -16.82 -12.94 -10.45
N LEU A 33 -15.72 -12.26 -10.15
CA LEU A 33 -14.69 -12.76 -9.23
C LEU A 33 -14.99 -12.47 -7.75
N GLY A 34 -16.12 -11.82 -7.46
CA GLY A 34 -16.55 -11.51 -6.09
C GLY A 34 -15.90 -10.27 -5.51
N LEU A 35 -15.45 -9.34 -6.35
CA LEU A 35 -14.97 -8.03 -5.94
C LEU A 35 -16.15 -7.05 -5.73
N THR A 36 -15.96 -6.11 -4.81
CA THR A 36 -16.78 -4.89 -4.75
C THR A 36 -16.36 -3.91 -5.85
N ASP A 37 -17.24 -3.00 -6.24
CA ASP A 37 -16.94 -1.98 -7.28
C ASP A 37 -15.67 -1.16 -6.95
N THR A 38 -15.44 -0.90 -5.67
CA THR A 38 -14.24 -0.17 -5.21
C THR A 38 -12.98 -1.03 -5.37
N ALA A 39 -13.06 -2.32 -5.04
CA ALA A 39 -11.93 -3.23 -5.21
C ALA A 39 -11.59 -3.46 -6.69
N GLU A 40 -12.62 -3.56 -7.54
CA GLU A 40 -12.45 -3.72 -8.98
C GLU A 40 -11.73 -2.51 -9.60
N ARG A 41 -12.20 -1.30 -9.28
CA ARG A 41 -11.56 -0.06 -9.76
C ARG A 41 -10.12 0.09 -9.27
N GLY A 42 -9.88 -0.15 -7.96
CA GLY A 42 -8.54 -0.04 -7.37
C GLY A 42 -7.57 -1.04 -7.99
N LEU A 43 -7.98 -2.29 -8.14
CA LEU A 43 -7.12 -3.32 -8.73
C LEU A 43 -6.85 -3.06 -10.22
N SER A 44 -7.84 -2.57 -10.97
CA SER A 44 -7.65 -2.18 -12.38
C SER A 44 -6.65 -1.04 -12.50
N ALA A 45 -6.76 0.01 -11.67
CA ALA A 45 -5.82 1.12 -11.65
C ALA A 45 -4.40 0.67 -11.23
N LEU A 46 -4.31 -0.21 -10.24
CA LEU A 46 -3.02 -0.79 -9.84
C LEU A 46 -2.37 -1.58 -10.97
N TRP A 47 -3.17 -2.36 -11.70
CA TRP A 47 -2.72 -3.16 -12.84
C TRP A 47 -2.20 -2.29 -14.00
N GLU A 48 -2.87 -1.18 -14.29
CA GLU A 48 -2.43 -0.23 -15.33
C GLU A 48 -1.07 0.40 -15.01
N ASN A 49 -0.77 0.60 -13.72
CA ASN A 49 0.50 1.19 -13.27
C ASN A 49 1.61 0.15 -13.09
N THR A 50 1.26 -1.08 -12.74
CA THR A 50 2.26 -2.09 -12.34
C THR A 50 1.72 -3.47 -12.67
N HIS A 51 2.33 -4.16 -13.63
CA HIS A 51 1.97 -5.54 -13.92
C HIS A 51 2.66 -6.49 -12.94
N PHE A 52 1.96 -7.53 -12.53
CA PHE A 52 2.44 -8.54 -11.59
C PHE A 52 1.81 -9.90 -11.85
N TYR A 53 2.44 -10.95 -11.35
CA TYR A 53 1.93 -12.31 -11.42
C TYR A 53 2.26 -13.08 -10.14
N CYS A 54 1.50 -14.13 -9.84
CA CYS A 54 1.78 -15.04 -8.74
C CYS A 54 2.60 -16.19 -9.27
N ASP A 55 3.86 -16.31 -8.81
CA ASP A 55 4.79 -17.34 -9.27
C ASP A 55 4.54 -18.69 -8.61
N ASP A 56 3.95 -18.69 -7.42
CA ASP A 56 3.67 -19.92 -6.67
C ASP A 56 2.31 -20.52 -7.00
N SER A 57 2.30 -21.84 -7.23
CA SER A 57 1.08 -22.63 -7.30
C SER A 57 0.46 -22.91 -5.92
N GLU A 58 1.20 -22.68 -4.84
CA GLU A 58 0.73 -22.86 -3.47
C GLU A 58 0.10 -21.58 -2.94
N VAL A 59 -1.17 -21.71 -2.60
CA VAL A 59 -1.99 -20.57 -2.24
C VAL A 59 -2.10 -20.44 -0.73
N VAL A 60 -1.90 -19.22 -0.24
CA VAL A 60 -2.42 -18.65 0.99
C VAL A 60 -2.21 -19.46 2.25
N GLN A 61 -1.15 -19.13 2.91
CA GLN A 61 -0.82 -19.75 4.20
C GLN A 61 -1.50 -19.06 5.39
N SER A 62 -2.02 -17.85 5.25
CA SER A 62 -2.51 -17.07 6.38
C SER A 62 -3.81 -16.34 6.06
N CYS A 63 -4.90 -16.78 6.72
CA CYS A 63 -6.16 -16.04 6.76
C CYS A 63 -6.41 -15.57 8.19
N ILE A 64 -6.47 -14.27 8.39
CA ILE A 64 -6.66 -13.66 9.71
C ILE A 64 -7.95 -12.81 9.73
N ARG A 65 -8.56 -12.71 10.92
CA ARG A 65 -9.68 -11.80 11.12
C ARG A 65 -9.14 -10.37 11.24
N ASN A 66 -9.77 -9.42 10.55
CA ASN A 66 -9.44 -8.00 10.61
C ASN A 66 -10.73 -7.19 10.75
N GLY A 67 -10.96 -6.62 11.93
CA GLY A 67 -12.21 -5.94 12.25
C GLY A 67 -13.42 -6.85 12.01
N ASN A 68 -14.35 -6.38 11.18
CA ASN A 68 -15.57 -7.14 10.82
C ASN A 68 -15.37 -8.06 9.60
N GLY A 69 -14.18 -8.11 9.04
CA GLY A 69 -13.86 -8.89 7.85
C GLY A 69 -12.66 -9.81 8.04
N TYR A 70 -12.03 -10.17 6.93
CA TYR A 70 -10.92 -11.10 6.89
C TYR A 70 -9.83 -10.58 5.97
N GLN A 71 -8.60 -11.04 6.20
CA GLN A 71 -7.45 -10.80 5.32
C GLN A 71 -6.80 -12.13 4.95
N VAL A 72 -6.56 -12.31 3.68
CA VAL A 72 -5.70 -13.37 3.16
C VAL A 72 -4.35 -12.73 2.84
N ARG A 73 -3.30 -13.14 3.54
CA ARG A 73 -1.97 -12.52 3.50
C ARG A 73 -0.92 -13.49 2.94
N GLN A 74 0.29 -12.98 2.73
CA GLN A 74 1.44 -13.73 2.24
C GLN A 74 1.21 -14.29 0.82
N ILE A 75 0.53 -13.54 -0.03
CA ILE A 75 0.37 -13.90 -1.44
C ILE A 75 1.65 -13.46 -2.16
N PRO A 76 2.47 -14.40 -2.63
CA PRO A 76 3.73 -14.07 -3.32
C PRO A 76 3.43 -13.53 -4.71
N LEU A 77 4.02 -12.40 -5.05
CA LEU A 77 3.92 -11.78 -6.36
C LEU A 77 5.31 -11.44 -6.89
N MET A 78 5.46 -11.56 -8.19
CA MET A 78 6.55 -10.97 -8.94
C MET A 78 6.02 -9.75 -9.67
N ILE A 79 6.63 -8.60 -9.41
CA ILE A 79 6.25 -7.31 -10.01
C ILE A 79 7.17 -7.03 -11.18
N LYS A 80 6.57 -6.63 -12.29
CA LYS A 80 7.28 -6.08 -13.45
C LYS A 80 6.81 -4.65 -13.68
N PRO A 81 7.54 -3.63 -13.19
CA PRO A 81 7.14 -2.23 -13.35
C PRO A 81 6.97 -1.85 -14.82
N VAL A 82 5.89 -1.13 -15.14
CA VAL A 82 5.62 -0.66 -16.50
C VAL A 82 6.66 0.41 -16.88
N GLY A 83 7.35 0.21 -18.01
CA GLY A 83 8.32 1.16 -18.54
C GLY A 83 9.71 1.10 -17.91
N GLU A 84 9.99 0.20 -16.99
CA GLU A 84 11.31 -0.03 -16.42
C GLU A 84 11.98 -1.27 -17.04
N THR A 85 13.33 -1.23 -17.16
CA THR A 85 14.17 -2.34 -17.62
C THR A 85 14.72 -3.17 -16.45
N LEU A 86 14.17 -2.98 -15.25
CA LEU A 86 14.60 -3.66 -14.04
C LEU A 86 14.08 -5.11 -14.01
N ASP A 87 14.85 -5.97 -13.34
CA ASP A 87 14.45 -7.36 -13.09
C ASP A 87 13.14 -7.44 -12.33
N ASP A 88 12.41 -8.56 -12.51
CA ASP A 88 11.20 -8.85 -11.76
C ASP A 88 11.49 -8.84 -10.25
N GLU A 89 10.64 -8.18 -9.48
CA GLU A 89 10.86 -7.95 -8.05
C GLU A 89 9.80 -8.66 -7.22
N TYR A 90 10.25 -9.41 -6.22
CA TYR A 90 9.37 -10.06 -5.25
C TYR A 90 8.64 -9.05 -4.39
N GLN A 91 7.32 -9.25 -4.27
CA GLN A 91 6.43 -8.49 -3.39
C GLN A 91 5.35 -9.40 -2.84
N GLU A 92 4.94 -9.15 -1.60
CA GLU A 92 3.76 -9.82 -1.06
C GLU A 92 2.51 -8.95 -1.23
N ALA A 93 1.35 -9.62 -1.37
CA ALA A 93 0.05 -8.96 -1.39
C ALA A 93 -0.88 -9.47 -0.29
N VAL A 94 -1.93 -8.69 -0.05
CA VAL A 94 -3.06 -9.05 0.82
C VAL A 94 -4.37 -8.80 0.09
N ILE A 95 -5.30 -9.74 0.26
CA ILE A 95 -6.68 -9.57 -0.17
C ILE A 95 -7.55 -9.36 1.07
N ASN A 96 -8.29 -8.27 1.09
CA ASN A 96 -9.24 -7.94 2.15
C ASN A 96 -10.64 -8.40 1.76
N TYR A 97 -11.36 -8.95 2.72
CA TYR A 97 -12.73 -9.45 2.56
C TYR A 97 -13.66 -8.81 3.58
N ASP A 98 -14.90 -8.56 3.17
CA ASP A 98 -15.98 -8.25 4.10
C ASP A 98 -16.45 -9.50 4.90
N ALA A 99 -17.39 -9.31 5.81
CA ALA A 99 -17.96 -10.40 6.60
C ALA A 99 -18.70 -11.44 5.75
N SER A 100 -19.11 -11.11 4.53
CA SER A 100 -19.81 -11.96 3.58
C SER A 100 -18.85 -12.68 2.61
N GLY A 101 -17.55 -12.40 2.70
CA GLY A 101 -16.51 -13.00 1.86
C GLY A 101 -16.44 -12.40 0.45
N ASN A 102 -16.84 -11.14 0.27
CA ASN A 102 -16.56 -10.40 -0.96
C ASN A 102 -15.22 -9.69 -0.84
N ILE A 103 -14.47 -9.62 -1.92
CA ILE A 103 -13.18 -8.92 -1.96
C ILE A 103 -13.45 -7.42 -1.93
N THR A 104 -12.94 -6.75 -0.90
CA THR A 104 -13.09 -5.30 -0.70
C THR A 104 -11.88 -4.50 -1.12
N ARG A 105 -10.69 -5.13 -1.11
CA ARG A 105 -9.43 -4.49 -1.54
C ARG A 105 -8.35 -5.52 -1.81
N PHE A 106 -7.48 -5.19 -2.73
CA PHE A 106 -6.20 -5.86 -2.99
C PHE A 106 -5.07 -4.87 -2.73
N ASN A 107 -4.10 -5.20 -1.88
CA ASN A 107 -3.00 -4.31 -1.54
C ASN A 107 -1.66 -5.02 -1.64
N PHE A 108 -0.60 -4.30 -2.00
CA PHE A 108 0.75 -4.74 -1.70
C PHE A 108 1.00 -4.60 -0.20
N THR A 109 1.63 -5.61 0.41
CA THR A 109 1.88 -5.62 1.84
C THR A 109 3.28 -5.12 2.17
N LEU A 110 3.48 -4.86 3.46
CA LEU A 110 4.79 -4.85 4.06
C LEU A 110 5.36 -6.28 4.05
N SER A 111 6.68 -6.42 3.98
CA SER A 111 7.28 -7.74 4.11
C SER A 111 6.88 -8.39 5.43
N THR A 112 6.76 -9.71 5.43
CA THR A 112 6.41 -10.49 6.64
C THR A 112 7.31 -10.15 7.82
N THR A 113 8.60 -9.94 7.60
CA THR A 113 9.56 -9.54 8.65
C THR A 113 9.21 -8.18 9.26
N VAL A 114 8.94 -7.15 8.43
CA VAL A 114 8.56 -5.81 8.92
C VAL A 114 7.25 -5.88 9.70
N TYR A 115 6.24 -6.57 9.15
CA TYR A 115 4.95 -6.77 9.81
C TYR A 115 5.11 -7.43 11.18
N GLN A 116 5.83 -8.55 11.27
CA GLN A 116 6.06 -9.27 12.52
C GLN A 116 6.83 -8.43 13.55
N ASN A 117 7.82 -7.65 13.11
CA ASN A 117 8.61 -6.78 14.00
C ASN A 117 7.75 -5.70 14.66
N VAL A 118 6.76 -5.17 13.97
CA VAL A 118 5.80 -4.22 14.55
C VAL A 118 4.85 -4.94 15.53
N MET A 119 4.33 -6.11 15.14
CA MET A 119 3.37 -6.88 15.95
C MET A 119 3.98 -7.40 17.24
N LYS A 120 5.23 -7.87 17.25
CA LYS A 120 5.95 -8.37 18.44
C LYS A 120 6.11 -7.31 19.54
N LYS A 121 5.99 -6.03 19.23
CA LYS A 121 6.07 -4.93 20.21
C LYS A 121 4.77 -4.70 20.97
N GLY A 122 3.68 -5.32 20.59
CA GLY A 122 2.40 -5.28 21.30
C GLY A 122 2.46 -6.09 22.59
N LYS A 123 2.14 -5.48 23.73
CA LYS A 123 2.21 -6.11 25.08
C LYS A 123 0.87 -6.65 25.53
N THR A 124 -0.24 -6.17 24.97
CA THR A 124 -1.61 -6.58 25.33
C THR A 124 -2.37 -6.94 24.05
N VAL A 125 -3.48 -7.69 24.20
CA VAL A 125 -4.36 -8.04 23.08
C VAL A 125 -4.90 -6.79 22.38
N THR A 126 -5.29 -5.77 23.14
CA THR A 126 -5.80 -4.49 22.61
C THR A 126 -4.70 -3.76 21.82
N GLU A 127 -3.47 -3.74 22.32
CA GLU A 127 -2.35 -3.11 21.62
C GLU A 127 -1.98 -3.86 20.34
N ILE A 128 -2.03 -5.19 20.36
CA ILE A 128 -1.81 -6.02 19.17
C ILE A 128 -2.87 -5.73 18.11
N ALA A 129 -4.15 -5.71 18.49
CA ALA A 129 -5.25 -5.39 17.58
C ALA A 129 -5.10 -3.98 16.97
N ARG A 130 -4.71 -2.99 17.79
CA ARG A 130 -4.47 -1.62 17.32
C ARG A 130 -3.29 -1.54 16.36
N ARG A 131 -2.20 -2.24 16.62
CA ARG A 131 -1.06 -2.32 15.70
C ARG A 131 -1.43 -2.95 14.38
N GLN A 132 -2.21 -4.01 14.39
CA GLN A 132 -2.74 -4.66 13.19
C GLN A 132 -3.58 -3.69 12.35
N GLU A 133 -4.47 -2.93 12.98
CA GLU A 133 -5.28 -1.90 12.33
C GLU A 133 -4.40 -0.82 11.69
N ILE A 134 -3.41 -0.30 12.43
CA ILE A 134 -2.46 0.70 11.92
C ILE A 134 -1.70 0.17 10.71
N LEU A 135 -1.16 -1.04 10.77
CA LEU A 135 -0.44 -1.63 9.64
C LEU A 135 -1.33 -1.82 8.43
N SER A 136 -2.61 -2.20 8.63
CA SER A 136 -3.58 -2.28 7.54
C SER A 136 -3.78 -0.92 6.84
N TYR A 137 -3.85 0.17 7.60
CA TYR A 137 -3.92 1.53 7.03
C TYR A 137 -2.63 1.93 6.33
N VAL A 138 -1.46 1.56 6.85
CA VAL A 138 -0.16 1.84 6.21
C VAL A 138 -0.06 1.14 4.85
N GLU A 139 -0.47 -0.12 4.77
CA GLU A 139 -0.49 -0.88 3.52
C GLU A 139 -1.49 -0.28 2.51
N GLN A 140 -2.68 0.10 2.97
CA GLN A 140 -3.69 0.77 2.13
C GLN A 140 -3.21 2.15 1.67
N PHE A 141 -2.56 2.92 2.54
CA PHE A 141 -2.00 4.23 2.21
C PHE A 141 -0.96 4.14 1.10
N ARG A 142 -0.04 3.19 1.19
CA ARG A 142 0.92 2.89 0.14
C ARG A 142 0.22 2.57 -1.18
N THR A 143 -0.72 1.63 -1.15
CA THR A 143 -1.42 1.16 -2.34
C THR A 143 -2.26 2.28 -2.96
N ALA A 144 -2.87 3.15 -2.16
CA ALA A 144 -3.66 4.28 -2.65
C ALA A 144 -2.86 5.28 -3.49
N TYR A 145 -1.56 5.44 -3.23
CA TYR A 145 -0.69 6.21 -4.15
C TYR A 145 -0.51 5.51 -5.48
N ASN A 146 -0.28 4.20 -5.47
CA ASN A 146 -0.08 3.41 -6.68
C ASN A 146 -1.37 3.29 -7.51
N GLU A 147 -2.53 3.28 -6.85
CA GLU A 147 -3.87 3.32 -7.47
C GLU A 147 -4.33 4.73 -7.84
N GLN A 148 -3.60 5.78 -7.43
CA GLN A 148 -4.02 7.18 -7.53
C GLN A 148 -5.40 7.44 -6.86
N ASP A 149 -5.71 6.71 -5.78
CA ASP A 149 -6.98 6.78 -5.04
C ASP A 149 -7.04 8.04 -4.15
N ILE A 150 -7.42 9.15 -4.78
CA ILE A 150 -7.57 10.44 -4.09
C ILE A 150 -8.63 10.41 -3.00
N LEU A 151 -9.68 9.61 -3.15
CA LEU A 151 -10.75 9.54 -2.16
C LEU A 151 -10.26 8.90 -0.86
N PHE A 152 -9.50 7.81 -0.96
CA PHE A 152 -8.89 7.21 0.22
C PHE A 152 -7.89 8.17 0.88
N LEU A 153 -7.01 8.80 0.07
CA LEU A 153 -5.98 9.72 0.59
C LEU A 153 -6.59 10.97 1.22
N ASP A 154 -7.70 11.48 0.71
CA ASP A 154 -8.43 12.57 1.34
C ASP A 154 -9.05 12.15 2.69
N ASN A 155 -9.65 10.96 2.75
CA ASN A 155 -10.30 10.47 3.96
C ASN A 155 -9.34 10.07 5.09
N ILE A 156 -8.09 9.70 4.78
CA ILE A 156 -7.13 9.28 5.81
C ILE A 156 -6.56 10.46 6.62
N PHE A 157 -6.52 11.66 6.05
CA PHE A 157 -6.07 12.86 6.73
C PHE A 157 -7.21 13.54 7.48
N SER A 158 -6.98 13.95 8.73
CA SER A 158 -7.92 14.80 9.45
C SER A 158 -8.01 16.19 8.80
N GLU A 159 -9.11 16.91 9.02
CA GLU A 159 -9.32 18.24 8.43
C GLU A 159 -8.28 19.27 8.91
N ASP A 160 -7.80 19.12 10.14
CA ASP A 160 -6.78 19.95 10.77
C ASP A 160 -5.35 19.40 10.59
N ALA A 161 -5.14 18.42 9.72
CA ALA A 161 -3.83 17.84 9.49
C ALA A 161 -2.81 18.88 9.03
N LEU A 162 -1.67 18.93 9.72
CA LEU A 162 -0.49 19.66 9.28
C LEU A 162 0.43 18.70 8.52
N ILE A 163 0.58 18.92 7.22
CA ILE A 163 1.41 18.11 6.35
C ILE A 163 2.69 18.89 6.04
N ILE A 164 3.82 18.25 6.29
CA ILE A 164 5.14 18.84 6.02
C ILE A 164 5.84 17.94 4.99
N THR A 165 6.08 18.51 3.81
CA THR A 165 6.83 17.84 2.76
C THR A 165 8.22 18.42 2.64
N GLY A 166 9.22 17.59 2.36
CA GLY A 166 10.59 18.00 2.10
C GLY A 166 10.97 17.75 0.63
N SER A 167 11.70 18.68 0.04
CA SER A 167 12.38 18.46 -1.24
C SER A 167 13.88 18.54 -1.04
N VAL A 168 14.60 17.60 -1.65
CA VAL A 168 16.07 17.58 -1.64
C VAL A 168 16.55 18.07 -2.99
N THR A 169 17.36 19.14 -2.97
CA THR A 169 18.03 19.65 -4.18
C THR A 169 19.53 19.58 -4.00
N GLU A 170 20.21 19.05 -5.00
CA GLU A 170 21.66 19.10 -5.05
C GLU A 170 22.11 20.51 -5.45
N VAL A 171 22.91 21.13 -4.61
CA VAL A 171 23.44 22.49 -4.81
C VAL A 171 24.95 22.42 -4.92
N LYS A 172 25.51 22.99 -5.99
CA LYS A 172 26.94 23.16 -6.14
C LYS A 172 27.42 24.36 -5.31
N LYS A 173 28.50 24.19 -4.55
CA LYS A 173 29.14 25.33 -3.88
C LYS A 173 29.68 26.31 -4.91
N THR A 174 29.44 27.59 -4.68
CA THR A 174 29.89 28.71 -5.52
C THR A 174 31.35 29.10 -5.29
N ASP A 175 32.06 28.40 -4.39
CA ASP A 175 33.46 28.69 -4.02
C ASP A 175 34.50 28.09 -4.96
N GLY A 176 34.11 27.54 -6.12
CA GLY A 176 34.99 26.96 -7.12
C GLY A 176 35.54 25.58 -6.81
N THR A 177 35.16 25.00 -5.63
CA THR A 177 35.65 23.65 -5.24
C THR A 177 34.94 22.51 -5.99
N GLY A 178 33.83 22.78 -6.69
CA GLY A 178 33.03 21.76 -7.38
C GLY A 178 32.27 20.81 -6.44
N ILE A 179 32.35 21.03 -5.14
CA ILE A 179 31.66 20.22 -4.14
C ILE A 179 30.16 20.47 -4.20
N THR A 180 29.39 19.38 -4.26
CA THR A 180 27.92 19.42 -4.17
C THR A 180 27.46 19.02 -2.76
N TYR A 181 26.35 19.57 -2.33
CA TYR A 181 25.68 19.19 -1.08
C TYR A 181 24.16 19.16 -1.27
N ASN A 182 23.49 18.33 -0.49
CA ASN A 182 22.03 18.25 -0.50
C ASN A 182 21.43 19.35 0.38
N LYS A 183 20.60 20.21 -0.22
CA LYS A 183 19.78 21.19 0.49
C LYS A 183 18.36 20.64 0.63
N VAL A 184 17.88 20.53 1.88
CA VAL A 184 16.50 20.14 2.18
C VAL A 184 15.67 21.40 2.39
N THR A 185 14.58 21.54 1.64
CA THR A 185 13.60 22.60 1.80
C THR A 185 12.27 22.02 2.24
N TYR A 186 11.71 22.51 3.35
CA TYR A 186 10.44 22.04 3.89
C TYR A 186 9.31 22.99 3.52
N LYS A 187 8.19 22.41 3.07
CA LYS A 187 6.93 23.11 2.83
C LYS A 187 5.88 22.59 3.81
N LYS A 188 5.27 23.52 4.58
CA LYS A 188 4.11 23.22 5.45
C LYS A 188 2.84 23.54 4.70
N GLN A 189 1.85 22.65 4.77
CA GLN A 189 0.57 22.79 4.07
C GLN A 189 -0.54 22.09 4.86
N GLY A 190 -1.76 22.58 4.72
CA GLY A 190 -2.94 21.90 5.25
C GLY A 190 -3.41 20.79 4.30
N LYS A 191 -4.36 19.97 4.79
CA LYS A 191 -4.97 18.86 4.04
C LYS A 191 -5.41 19.26 2.63
N GLN A 192 -6.23 20.31 2.51
CA GLN A 192 -6.81 20.73 1.24
C GLN A 192 -5.75 21.10 0.19
N GLU A 193 -4.71 21.85 0.60
CA GLU A 193 -3.61 22.22 -0.29
C GLU A 193 -2.83 20.99 -0.74
N TYR A 194 -2.54 20.08 0.20
CA TYR A 194 -1.82 18.85 -0.10
C TYR A 194 -2.59 17.97 -1.11
N ILE A 195 -3.87 17.73 -0.86
CA ILE A 195 -4.71 16.90 -1.75
C ILE A 195 -4.84 17.55 -3.13
N ASN A 196 -4.96 18.87 -3.24
CA ASN A 196 -4.96 19.56 -4.52
C ASN A 196 -3.64 19.41 -5.29
N ASN A 197 -2.50 19.46 -4.58
CA ASN A 197 -1.19 19.24 -5.17
C ASN A 197 -1.04 17.77 -5.63
N LEU A 198 -1.54 16.84 -4.83
CA LEU A 198 -1.51 15.42 -5.15
C LEU A 198 -2.35 15.09 -6.39
N LYS A 199 -3.56 15.69 -6.52
CA LYS A 199 -4.38 15.59 -7.75
C LYS A 199 -3.63 16.06 -9.00
N LYS A 200 -2.85 17.15 -8.89
CA LYS A 200 -2.03 17.63 -10.00
C LYS A 200 -0.91 16.66 -10.33
N SER A 201 -0.24 16.12 -9.31
CA SER A 201 0.82 15.11 -9.48
C SER A 201 0.28 13.85 -10.16
N PHE A 202 -0.87 13.32 -9.74
CA PHE A 202 -1.49 12.15 -10.32
C PHE A 202 -1.88 12.35 -11.80
N ARG A 203 -2.35 13.54 -12.17
CA ARG A 203 -2.66 13.87 -13.57
C ARG A 203 -1.42 14.04 -14.45
N ALA A 204 -0.30 14.43 -13.86
CA ALA A 204 0.95 14.69 -14.58
C ALA A 204 1.76 13.42 -14.83
N ASN A 205 1.55 12.38 -14.04
CA ASN A 205 2.31 11.13 -14.10
C ASN A 205 1.43 9.99 -14.62
N LYS A 206 1.95 9.21 -15.55
CA LYS A 206 1.26 8.03 -16.10
C LYS A 206 1.21 6.90 -15.07
N TRP A 207 2.27 6.77 -14.28
CA TRP A 207 2.37 5.79 -13.20
C TRP A 207 3.10 6.38 -12.00
N ILE A 208 2.79 5.85 -10.83
CA ILE A 208 3.44 6.15 -9.56
C ILE A 208 3.68 4.83 -8.83
N ASN A 209 4.89 4.62 -8.35
CA ASN A 209 5.25 3.46 -7.55
C ASN A 209 5.80 3.93 -6.20
N VAL A 210 5.09 3.57 -5.14
CA VAL A 210 5.48 3.84 -3.75
C VAL A 210 5.75 2.52 -3.04
N ARG A 211 6.88 2.45 -2.31
CA ARG A 211 7.25 1.32 -1.47
C ARG A 211 7.61 1.78 -0.08
N PHE A 212 7.37 0.92 0.89
CA PHE A 212 7.80 1.09 2.28
C PHE A 212 8.69 -0.08 2.67
N ASP A 213 9.97 0.16 2.95
CA ASP A 213 10.96 -0.85 3.31
C ASP A 213 11.26 -0.90 4.82
N ASP A 214 10.96 0.16 5.56
CA ASP A 214 11.01 0.18 7.04
C ASP A 214 9.76 0.86 7.59
N VAL A 215 9.14 0.24 8.61
CA VAL A 215 7.96 0.78 9.29
C VAL A 215 8.14 0.62 10.79
N LYS A 216 7.98 1.74 11.51
CA LYS A 216 8.00 1.76 12.98
C LYS A 216 6.70 2.32 13.51
N VAL A 217 6.08 1.61 14.44
CA VAL A 217 4.87 2.06 15.13
C VAL A 217 5.20 2.24 16.61
N VAL A 218 5.00 3.45 17.12
CA VAL A 218 5.33 3.82 18.50
C VAL A 218 4.08 4.40 19.16
N LYS A 219 3.70 3.84 20.32
CA LYS A 219 2.62 4.41 21.15
C LYS A 219 3.08 5.76 21.72
N HIS A 220 2.19 6.75 21.76
CA HIS A 220 2.51 8.05 22.34
C HIS A 220 2.85 7.91 23.82
N PRO A 221 3.98 8.49 24.31
CA PRO A 221 4.45 8.27 25.69
C PRO A 221 3.59 8.99 26.75
N ASN A 222 2.84 10.03 26.38
CA ASN A 222 2.00 10.77 27.32
C ASN A 222 0.68 10.04 27.57
N PRO A 223 0.34 9.70 28.83
CA PRO A 223 -0.93 9.02 29.17
C PRO A 223 -2.20 9.81 28.73
N LYS A 224 -2.13 11.15 28.66
CA LYS A 224 -3.24 11.98 28.19
C LYS A 224 -3.50 11.83 26.69
N MET A 225 -2.56 11.22 25.97
CA MET A 225 -2.63 10.92 24.54
C MET A 225 -2.79 9.41 24.33
N GLU A 226 -3.53 8.74 25.23
CA GLU A 226 -3.80 7.31 25.07
C GLU A 226 -4.58 7.08 23.77
N GLY A 227 -4.19 6.02 23.02
CA GLY A 227 -4.76 5.72 21.70
C GLY A 227 -4.06 6.41 20.53
N PHE A 228 -3.16 7.37 20.78
CA PHE A 228 -2.33 7.97 19.72
C PHE A 228 -1.07 7.16 19.48
N TYR A 229 -0.75 6.99 18.20
CA TYR A 229 0.45 6.30 17.73
C TYR A 229 1.18 7.13 16.69
N GLY A 230 2.50 7.13 16.78
CA GLY A 230 3.37 7.61 15.71
C GLY A 230 3.72 6.47 14.77
N VAL A 231 3.65 6.74 13.47
CA VAL A 231 4.10 5.82 12.43
C VAL A 231 5.23 6.50 11.65
N THR A 232 6.36 5.83 11.58
CA THR A 232 7.48 6.25 10.72
C THR A 232 7.63 5.22 9.62
N VAL A 233 7.71 5.68 8.39
CA VAL A 233 7.95 4.84 7.22
C VAL A 233 9.15 5.38 6.46
N HIS A 234 9.99 4.48 5.94
CA HIS A 234 10.95 4.83 4.90
C HIS A 234 10.28 4.59 3.55
N GLN A 235 10.13 5.65 2.76
CA GLN A 235 9.39 5.61 1.51
C GLN A 235 10.35 5.76 0.34
N LEU A 236 10.28 4.81 -0.58
CA LEU A 236 10.82 4.94 -1.93
C LEU A 236 9.70 5.40 -2.86
N TYR A 237 9.97 6.38 -3.70
CA TYR A 237 8.99 6.98 -4.62
C TYR A 237 9.60 7.06 -6.02
N ALA A 238 8.90 6.47 -7.00
CA ALA A 238 9.23 6.58 -8.41
C ALA A 238 7.97 6.99 -9.20
N ASN A 239 8.16 7.71 -10.30
CA ASN A 239 7.07 8.15 -11.18
C ASN A 239 7.54 8.30 -12.63
N SER A 240 6.59 8.41 -13.57
CA SER A 240 6.88 8.66 -14.99
C SER A 240 7.16 10.11 -15.28
#